data_32c44a9f39e74469b1778182986d9c42
#
_entry.id   32c44a9f39e74469b1778182986d9c42
#
_cell.length_a   1.000
_cell.length_b   1.000
_cell.length_c   1.000
_cell.angle_alpha   90.00
_cell.angle_beta   90.00
_cell.angle_gamma   90.00
#
_symmetry.space_group_name_H-M   'P 1'
#
loop_
_entity.id
_entity.type
_entity.pdbx_description
1 polymer ?
#
loop_
_entity_poly.entity_id
_entity_poly.type
_entity_poly.pdbx_seq_one_letter_code
_entity_poly.pdbx_strand_id
1 'polypeptide(L)'
;ETKLTQQDINRIVWKACDSLRPVMGSGSYKDYILTLLFIKYLSDVWKEKANELRIKYDGNEDMVKRQLKRERFFLPEQSSFDFLFENRNESNIGELIDIALTKLEDENRSKLAMVFRSISFNSETAFGPTKQRNQILKNLLTDLSELNLEPSHLANNDVIGDSYEYLISMFAGEAGKKAGEFYTPSEVSTLLAKLINPQAGDRICDPACGSGSLLIKVAKEIEGKNYALYGQENNGSTWALARMNMFLHEEDNAVIEWGDTLNNPQLKEADALMKFDIVVANPPFSLDKWGAEQAAADEFNRFHRGVPPKSKGDYAFITHMIETTFEDKGKVGVIVPHGVLFRGSSEGKIRQQLIDENLLEAVIGLPANLFYGTGIPAAILLFNKAKGANKDVLFIDASAEFESGKNQNKMSNANIDKIVAEFKKFKALPSLETEK
;
A
#
# COMPACT_ATOMS: atom_id res chain seq x y z
N GLU A 1 -25.89 12.87 18.48
CA GLU A 1 -25.69 11.55 17.81
C GLU A 1 -24.25 11.10 18.01
N THR A 2 -24.06 9.81 18.35
CA THR A 2 -22.73 9.23 18.53
C THR A 2 -22.07 9.10 17.16
N LYS A 3 -20.90 9.70 16.99
CA LYS A 3 -20.15 9.62 15.72
C LYS A 3 -19.60 8.21 15.47
N LEU A 4 -19.54 7.81 14.20
CA LEU A 4 -19.09 6.52 13.77
C LEU A 4 -17.57 6.40 13.96
N THR A 5 -17.14 5.33 14.64
CA THR A 5 -15.73 5.03 14.89
C THR A 5 -15.17 4.04 13.90
N GLN A 6 -13.84 3.94 13.83
CA GLN A 6 -13.16 2.88 13.06
C GLN A 6 -13.64 1.48 13.44
N GLN A 7 -13.86 1.23 14.74
CA GLN A 7 -14.32 -0.10 15.20
C GLN A 7 -15.73 -0.42 14.69
N ASP A 8 -16.61 0.56 14.61
CA ASP A 8 -17.97 0.39 14.09
C ASP A 8 -17.94 0.00 12.61
N ILE A 9 -17.14 0.71 11.81
CA ILE A 9 -16.97 0.41 10.37
C ILE A 9 -16.39 -1.00 10.21
N ASN A 10 -15.32 -1.30 10.90
CA ASN A 10 -14.65 -2.60 10.81
C ASN A 10 -15.60 -3.75 11.15
N ARG A 11 -16.41 -3.61 12.19
CA ARG A 11 -17.39 -4.62 12.61
C ARG A 11 -18.46 -4.86 11.55
N ILE A 12 -19.03 -3.80 10.98
CA ILE A 12 -20.09 -3.90 9.96
C ILE A 12 -19.53 -4.51 8.66
N VAL A 13 -18.40 -4.02 8.19
CA VAL A 13 -17.77 -4.54 6.96
C VAL A 13 -17.33 -6.00 7.13
N TRP A 14 -16.75 -6.35 8.28
CA TRP A 14 -16.37 -7.72 8.59
C TRP A 14 -17.55 -8.68 8.57
N LYS A 15 -18.68 -8.28 9.17
CA LYS A 15 -19.95 -9.02 9.13
C LYS A 15 -20.46 -9.17 7.69
N ALA A 16 -20.39 -8.12 6.87
CA ALA A 16 -20.83 -8.18 5.48
C ALA A 16 -20.07 -9.24 4.67
N CYS A 17 -18.81 -9.50 5.00
CA CYS A 17 -18.00 -10.55 4.37
C CYS A 17 -18.56 -11.97 4.57
N ASP A 18 -19.44 -12.20 5.54
CA ASP A 18 -20.09 -13.52 5.78
C ASP A 18 -20.88 -14.00 4.56
N SER A 19 -21.39 -13.09 3.74
CA SER A 19 -22.06 -13.42 2.48
C SER A 19 -21.09 -13.91 1.39
N LEU A 20 -19.83 -13.54 1.44
CA LEU A 20 -18.81 -13.85 0.44
C LEU A 20 -17.97 -15.09 0.81
N ARG A 21 -17.73 -15.33 2.10
CA ARG A 21 -16.87 -16.43 2.58
C ARG A 21 -17.26 -17.80 2.06
N PRO A 22 -18.56 -18.16 1.95
CA PRO A 22 -18.94 -19.48 1.44
C PRO A 22 -18.59 -19.71 -0.03
N VAL A 23 -18.45 -18.66 -0.85
CA VAL A 23 -18.30 -18.77 -2.31
C VAL A 23 -16.93 -18.42 -2.81
N MET A 24 -16.12 -17.67 -2.06
CA MET A 24 -14.78 -17.28 -2.47
C MET A 24 -13.85 -17.10 -1.27
N GLY A 25 -12.52 -17.24 -1.51
CA GLY A 25 -11.51 -17.00 -0.49
C GLY A 25 -11.23 -15.51 -0.27
N SER A 26 -10.61 -15.19 0.87
CA SER A 26 -10.27 -13.82 1.27
C SER A 26 -9.34 -13.10 0.28
N GLY A 27 -8.50 -13.83 -0.46
CA GLY A 27 -7.69 -13.28 -1.52
C GLY A 27 -8.49 -12.68 -2.68
N SER A 28 -9.75 -13.12 -2.85
CA SER A 28 -10.66 -12.66 -3.89
C SER A 28 -11.74 -11.72 -3.35
N TYR A 29 -12.42 -12.07 -2.26
CA TYR A 29 -13.55 -11.27 -1.78
C TYR A 29 -13.13 -9.91 -1.24
N LYS A 30 -11.90 -9.74 -0.78
CA LYS A 30 -11.38 -8.44 -0.34
C LYS A 30 -11.57 -7.36 -1.41
N ASP A 31 -11.31 -7.69 -2.67
CA ASP A 31 -11.39 -6.73 -3.78
C ASP A 31 -12.83 -6.25 -3.98
N TYR A 32 -13.81 -7.14 -3.83
CA TYR A 32 -15.23 -6.79 -3.93
C TYR A 32 -15.71 -5.93 -2.77
N ILE A 33 -15.42 -6.34 -1.54
CA ILE A 33 -15.90 -5.62 -0.36
C ILE A 33 -15.24 -4.25 -0.21
N LEU A 34 -13.93 -4.15 -0.47
CA LEU A 34 -13.21 -2.89 -0.38
C LEU A 34 -13.62 -1.92 -1.49
N THR A 35 -13.95 -2.42 -2.68
CA THR A 35 -14.52 -1.60 -3.77
C THR A 35 -15.90 -1.05 -3.39
N LEU A 36 -16.78 -1.87 -2.82
CA LEU A 36 -18.09 -1.42 -2.36
C LEU A 36 -17.99 -0.39 -1.22
N LEU A 37 -17.06 -0.59 -0.29
CA LEU A 37 -16.80 0.38 0.79
C LEU A 37 -16.30 1.72 0.23
N PHE A 38 -15.43 1.68 -0.77
CA PHE A 38 -14.94 2.88 -1.47
C PHE A 38 -16.09 3.66 -2.12
N ILE A 39 -16.97 2.96 -2.84
CA ILE A 39 -18.15 3.59 -3.48
C ILE A 39 -19.11 4.14 -2.43
N LYS A 40 -19.35 3.38 -1.35
CA LYS A 40 -20.19 3.83 -0.24
C LYS A 40 -19.69 5.15 0.34
N TYR A 41 -18.39 5.24 0.57
CA TYR A 41 -17.76 6.47 1.06
C TYR A 41 -17.90 7.63 0.07
N LEU A 42 -17.57 7.43 -1.20
CA LEU A 42 -17.72 8.47 -2.23
C LEU A 42 -19.17 8.96 -2.32
N SER A 43 -20.14 8.03 -2.25
CA SER A 43 -21.56 8.35 -2.30
C SER A 43 -22.01 9.18 -1.11
N ASP A 44 -21.58 8.82 0.10
CA ASP A 44 -21.96 9.54 1.31
C ASP A 44 -21.31 10.93 1.37
N VAL A 45 -20.05 11.07 0.96
CA VAL A 45 -19.39 12.38 0.83
C VAL A 45 -20.13 13.28 -0.18
N TRP A 46 -20.46 12.73 -1.32
CA TRP A 46 -21.22 13.44 -2.37
C TRP A 46 -22.59 13.91 -1.87
N LYS A 47 -23.32 13.05 -1.19
CA LYS A 47 -24.64 13.31 -0.63
C LYS A 47 -24.60 14.45 0.40
N GLU A 48 -23.67 14.41 1.34
CA GLU A 48 -23.48 15.47 2.31
C GLU A 48 -23.17 16.80 1.63
N LYS A 49 -22.24 16.78 0.67
CA LYS A 49 -21.87 17.98 -0.09
C LYS A 49 -23.03 18.58 -0.86
N ALA A 50 -23.82 17.73 -1.52
CA ALA A 50 -25.01 18.17 -2.24
C ALA A 50 -26.02 18.84 -1.30
N ASN A 51 -26.23 18.27 -0.11
CA ASN A 51 -27.13 18.84 0.89
C ASN A 51 -26.62 20.19 1.43
N GLU A 52 -25.33 20.31 1.71
CA GLU A 52 -24.71 21.58 2.10
C GLU A 52 -24.91 22.68 1.03
N LEU A 53 -24.70 22.31 -0.23
CA LEU A 53 -24.87 23.24 -1.36
C LEU A 53 -26.34 23.64 -1.57
N ARG A 54 -27.29 22.72 -1.35
CA ARG A 54 -28.72 23.03 -1.42
C ARG A 54 -29.10 24.06 -0.36
N ILE A 55 -28.60 23.92 0.86
CA ILE A 55 -28.80 24.89 1.92
C ILE A 55 -28.15 26.23 1.54
N LYS A 56 -26.91 26.21 1.06
CA LYS A 56 -26.17 27.42 0.68
C LYS A 56 -26.81 28.22 -0.44
N TYR A 57 -27.45 27.57 -1.38
CA TYR A 57 -28.05 28.18 -2.56
C TYR A 57 -29.58 28.15 -2.55
N ASP A 58 -30.21 28.06 -1.38
CA ASP A 58 -31.66 28.08 -1.19
C ASP A 58 -32.44 27.15 -2.14
N GLY A 59 -31.89 25.94 -2.37
CA GLY A 59 -32.51 24.94 -3.22
C GLY A 59 -32.34 25.17 -4.75
N ASN A 60 -31.48 26.07 -5.15
CA ASN A 60 -31.19 26.28 -6.58
C ASN A 60 -30.37 25.12 -7.17
N GLU A 61 -31.04 24.13 -7.72
CA GLU A 61 -30.41 22.89 -8.22
C GLU A 61 -29.40 23.14 -9.36
N ASP A 62 -29.57 24.17 -10.18
CA ASP A 62 -28.61 24.49 -11.25
C ASP A 62 -27.28 24.99 -10.67
N MET A 63 -27.32 25.79 -9.61
CA MET A 63 -26.14 26.22 -8.89
C MET A 63 -25.47 25.04 -8.17
N VAL A 64 -26.25 24.19 -7.51
CA VAL A 64 -25.78 22.99 -6.84
C VAL A 64 -25.03 22.09 -7.82
N LYS A 65 -25.63 21.76 -8.99
CA LYS A 65 -25.01 20.93 -10.01
C LYS A 65 -23.70 21.53 -10.56
N ARG A 66 -23.65 22.86 -10.76
CA ARG A 66 -22.43 23.54 -11.22
C ARG A 66 -21.29 23.41 -10.20
N GLN A 67 -21.59 23.52 -8.90
CA GLN A 67 -20.59 23.39 -7.85
C GLN A 67 -20.14 21.95 -7.66
N LEU A 68 -21.04 20.98 -7.74
CA LEU A 68 -20.73 19.56 -7.63
C LEU A 68 -19.78 19.07 -8.75
N LYS A 69 -19.79 19.67 -9.94
CA LYS A 69 -18.83 19.38 -11.01
C LYS A 69 -17.37 19.70 -10.64
N ARG A 70 -17.15 20.50 -9.62
CA ARG A 70 -15.82 20.92 -9.14
C ARG A 70 -15.34 20.09 -7.96
N GLU A 71 -16.16 19.16 -7.49
CA GLU A 71 -15.77 18.29 -6.38
C GLU A 71 -14.65 17.32 -6.78
N ARG A 72 -13.97 16.82 -5.77
CA ARG A 72 -12.84 15.87 -5.90
C ARG A 72 -13.17 14.67 -6.78
N PHE A 73 -14.38 14.12 -6.61
CA PHE A 73 -14.96 13.08 -7.47
C PHE A 73 -16.34 13.52 -7.93
N PHE A 74 -16.64 13.29 -9.20
CA PHE A 74 -18.00 13.43 -9.72
C PHE A 74 -18.72 12.09 -9.61
N LEU A 75 -19.88 12.08 -8.97
CA LEU A 75 -20.69 10.86 -8.79
C LEU A 75 -21.91 10.89 -9.72
N PRO A 76 -21.93 10.09 -10.79
CA PRO A 76 -23.15 9.88 -11.58
C PRO A 76 -24.28 9.31 -10.71
N GLU A 77 -25.53 9.66 -11.00
CA GLU A 77 -26.69 9.20 -10.22
C GLU A 77 -26.75 7.67 -10.11
N GLN A 78 -26.54 6.96 -11.23
CA GLN A 78 -26.55 5.50 -11.29
C GLN A 78 -25.32 4.84 -10.64
N SER A 79 -24.33 5.60 -10.24
CA SER A 79 -23.15 5.15 -9.52
C SER A 79 -23.25 5.36 -8.02
N SER A 80 -24.30 6.03 -7.53
CA SER A 80 -24.50 6.23 -6.10
C SER A 80 -24.85 4.93 -5.40
N PHE A 81 -24.41 4.80 -4.16
CA PHE A 81 -24.76 3.63 -3.33
C PHE A 81 -26.27 3.59 -3.08
N ASP A 82 -26.92 4.72 -2.86
CA ASP A 82 -28.37 4.79 -2.66
C ASP A 82 -29.13 4.23 -3.86
N PHE A 83 -28.73 4.55 -5.08
CA PHE A 83 -29.32 3.99 -6.30
C PHE A 83 -29.17 2.45 -6.34
N LEU A 84 -27.98 1.94 -6.05
CA LEU A 84 -27.73 0.50 -6.04
C LEU A 84 -28.52 -0.20 -4.95
N PHE A 85 -28.63 0.39 -3.77
CA PHE A 85 -29.42 -0.14 -2.67
C PHE A 85 -30.93 -0.19 -2.99
N GLU A 86 -31.47 0.87 -3.58
CA GLU A 86 -32.86 0.90 -4.02
C GLU A 86 -33.17 -0.18 -5.05
N ASN A 87 -32.21 -0.50 -5.92
CA ASN A 87 -32.33 -1.52 -6.97
C ASN A 87 -31.81 -2.90 -6.56
N ARG A 88 -31.54 -3.15 -5.29
CA ARG A 88 -30.92 -4.40 -4.78
C ARG A 88 -31.75 -5.67 -5.05
N ASN A 89 -33.03 -5.52 -5.34
CA ASN A 89 -33.93 -6.63 -5.64
C ASN A 89 -34.06 -6.91 -7.15
N GLU A 90 -33.44 -6.09 -8.00
CA GLU A 90 -33.52 -6.27 -9.44
C GLU A 90 -32.78 -7.53 -9.90
N SER A 91 -33.33 -8.21 -10.90
CA SER A 91 -32.75 -9.45 -11.43
C SER A 91 -31.36 -9.26 -12.05
N ASN A 92 -31.03 -8.03 -12.48
CA ASN A 92 -29.75 -7.64 -13.09
C ASN A 92 -28.87 -6.79 -12.16
N ILE A 93 -28.99 -6.93 -10.85
CA ILE A 93 -28.25 -6.10 -9.90
C ILE A 93 -26.73 -6.17 -10.10
N GLY A 94 -26.17 -7.34 -10.44
CA GLY A 94 -24.75 -7.47 -10.75
C GLY A 94 -24.30 -6.61 -11.93
N GLU A 95 -25.11 -6.57 -13.00
CA GLU A 95 -24.88 -5.70 -14.16
C GLU A 95 -25.01 -4.21 -13.77
N LEU A 96 -26.00 -3.86 -12.95
CA LEU A 96 -26.16 -2.47 -12.48
C LEU A 96 -24.96 -1.98 -11.68
N ILE A 97 -24.36 -2.83 -10.86
CA ILE A 97 -23.14 -2.48 -10.13
C ILE A 97 -21.97 -2.28 -11.10
N ASP A 98 -21.79 -3.18 -12.06
CA ASP A 98 -20.71 -3.06 -13.05
C ASP A 98 -20.87 -1.78 -13.91
N ILE A 99 -22.09 -1.42 -14.29
CA ILE A 99 -22.40 -0.16 -14.99
C ILE A 99 -22.08 1.04 -14.11
N ALA A 100 -22.43 0.98 -12.83
CA ALA A 100 -22.13 2.03 -11.85
C ALA A 100 -20.63 2.30 -11.78
N LEU A 101 -19.81 1.26 -11.73
CA LEU A 101 -18.35 1.35 -11.70
C LEU A 101 -17.79 1.96 -12.99
N THR A 102 -18.30 1.52 -14.14
CA THR A 102 -17.88 2.04 -15.43
C THR A 102 -18.19 3.53 -15.57
N LYS A 103 -19.38 3.97 -15.18
CA LYS A 103 -19.76 5.38 -15.21
C LYS A 103 -18.94 6.24 -14.25
N LEU A 104 -18.67 5.73 -13.06
CA LEU A 104 -17.81 6.40 -12.09
C LEU A 104 -16.38 6.59 -12.64
N GLU A 105 -15.81 5.56 -13.23
CA GLU A 105 -14.51 5.62 -13.91
C GLU A 105 -14.52 6.64 -15.04
N ASP A 106 -15.51 6.61 -15.91
CA ASP A 106 -15.61 7.49 -17.09
C ASP A 106 -15.65 8.97 -16.72
N GLU A 107 -16.37 9.32 -15.67
CA GLU A 107 -16.47 10.70 -15.18
C GLU A 107 -15.25 11.15 -14.37
N ASN A 108 -14.39 10.22 -13.94
CA ASN A 108 -13.22 10.49 -13.12
C ASN A 108 -11.94 9.85 -13.69
N ARG A 109 -11.75 9.84 -14.99
CA ARG A 109 -10.67 9.13 -15.68
C ARG A 109 -9.27 9.51 -15.19
N SER A 110 -9.03 10.76 -14.87
CA SER A 110 -7.71 11.21 -14.37
C SER A 110 -7.30 10.53 -13.05
N LYS A 111 -8.26 10.04 -12.27
CA LYS A 111 -8.06 9.41 -10.97
C LYS A 111 -8.34 7.91 -10.98
N LEU A 112 -9.39 7.47 -11.68
CA LEU A 112 -9.94 6.12 -11.56
C LEU A 112 -9.77 5.25 -12.81
N ALA A 113 -9.04 5.71 -13.83
CA ALA A 113 -8.81 4.89 -15.02
C ALA A 113 -8.25 3.51 -14.64
N MET A 114 -8.88 2.43 -15.14
CA MET A 114 -8.52 1.03 -14.96
C MET A 114 -8.71 0.46 -13.54
N VAL A 115 -9.12 1.26 -12.55
CA VAL A 115 -9.21 0.84 -11.14
C VAL A 115 -10.22 -0.30 -10.93
N PHE A 116 -11.32 -0.34 -11.70
CA PHE A 116 -12.37 -1.35 -11.54
C PHE A 116 -12.33 -2.48 -12.58
N ARG A 117 -11.29 -2.55 -13.41
CA ARG A 117 -11.19 -3.50 -14.52
C ARG A 117 -10.92 -4.95 -14.11
N SER A 118 -10.38 -5.17 -12.91
CA SER A 118 -10.00 -6.51 -12.42
C SER A 118 -11.14 -7.30 -11.80
N ILE A 119 -12.30 -6.70 -11.57
CA ILE A 119 -13.46 -7.34 -10.93
C ILE A 119 -14.74 -7.14 -11.73
N SER A 120 -15.69 -8.07 -11.57
CA SER A 120 -17.06 -7.94 -12.07
C SER A 120 -18.04 -8.49 -11.05
N PHE A 121 -19.00 -7.68 -10.67
CA PHE A 121 -20.10 -8.09 -9.79
C PHE A 121 -21.15 -8.93 -10.52
N ASN A 122 -21.06 -9.03 -11.85
CA ASN A 122 -21.90 -9.88 -12.69
C ASN A 122 -21.28 -11.24 -13.04
N SER A 123 -20.20 -11.62 -12.33
CA SER A 123 -19.44 -12.85 -12.59
C SER A 123 -20.09 -14.08 -11.97
N GLU A 124 -20.47 -15.05 -12.80
CA GLU A 124 -20.91 -16.39 -12.32
C GLU A 124 -19.75 -17.17 -11.71
N THR A 125 -18.55 -17.01 -12.24
CA THR A 125 -17.35 -17.68 -11.72
C THR A 125 -17.06 -17.27 -10.28
N ALA A 126 -17.25 -16.00 -9.95
CA ALA A 126 -16.98 -15.46 -8.62
C ALA A 126 -18.12 -15.76 -7.62
N PHE A 127 -19.37 -15.54 -8.03
CA PHE A 127 -20.54 -15.56 -7.13
C PHE A 127 -21.46 -16.79 -7.27
N GLY A 128 -21.28 -17.58 -8.32
CA GLY A 128 -22.17 -18.66 -8.67
C GLY A 128 -23.34 -18.24 -9.58
N PRO A 129 -24.35 -19.11 -9.77
CA PRO A 129 -25.49 -18.84 -10.65
C PRO A 129 -26.27 -17.59 -10.26
N THR A 130 -26.98 -17.01 -11.20
CA THR A 130 -27.70 -15.73 -11.06
C THR A 130 -28.49 -15.58 -9.77
N LYS A 131 -29.28 -16.59 -9.39
CA LYS A 131 -30.10 -16.52 -8.17
C LYS A 131 -29.23 -16.39 -6.91
N GLN A 132 -28.16 -17.15 -6.82
CA GLN A 132 -27.22 -17.10 -5.70
C GLN A 132 -26.48 -15.78 -5.69
N ARG A 133 -25.95 -15.34 -6.83
CA ARG A 133 -25.28 -14.06 -7.00
C ARG A 133 -26.16 -12.89 -6.55
N ASN A 134 -27.39 -12.83 -7.01
CA ASN A 134 -28.32 -11.77 -6.66
C ASN A 134 -28.60 -11.72 -5.16
N GLN A 135 -28.73 -12.89 -4.50
CA GLN A 135 -28.92 -12.95 -3.07
C GLN A 135 -27.70 -12.41 -2.31
N ILE A 136 -26.48 -12.78 -2.74
CA ILE A 136 -25.24 -12.30 -2.14
C ILE A 136 -25.13 -10.78 -2.29
N LEU A 137 -25.35 -10.25 -3.49
CA LEU A 137 -25.26 -8.80 -3.76
C LEU A 137 -26.30 -8.02 -2.98
N LYS A 138 -27.54 -8.52 -2.89
CA LYS A 138 -28.58 -7.93 -2.04
C LYS A 138 -28.15 -7.86 -0.58
N ASN A 139 -27.58 -8.94 -0.04
CA ASN A 139 -27.11 -8.97 1.34
C ASN A 139 -25.97 -7.99 1.58
N LEU A 140 -25.00 -7.92 0.68
CA LEU A 140 -23.88 -6.95 0.77
C LEU A 140 -24.37 -5.50 0.78
N LEU A 141 -25.25 -5.14 -0.14
CA LEU A 141 -25.81 -3.80 -0.22
C LEU A 141 -26.63 -3.47 1.03
N THR A 142 -27.38 -4.43 1.56
CA THR A 142 -28.16 -4.26 2.79
C THR A 142 -27.27 -4.06 4.00
N ASP A 143 -26.24 -4.88 4.16
CA ASP A 143 -25.30 -4.76 5.30
C ASP A 143 -24.54 -3.42 5.27
N LEU A 144 -24.03 -3.03 4.11
CA LEU A 144 -23.30 -1.77 3.96
C LEU A 144 -24.20 -0.53 4.07
N SER A 145 -25.50 -0.66 3.83
CA SER A 145 -26.45 0.45 4.00
C SER A 145 -26.59 0.88 5.47
N GLU A 146 -26.18 0.05 6.42
CA GLU A 146 -26.15 0.39 7.84
C GLU A 146 -25.08 1.46 8.18
N LEU A 147 -24.07 1.65 7.30
CA LEU A 147 -23.04 2.65 7.46
C LEU A 147 -23.51 4.02 6.99
N ASN A 148 -23.29 5.05 7.82
CA ASN A 148 -23.34 6.43 7.38
C ASN A 148 -21.92 6.99 7.40
N LEU A 149 -21.31 7.08 6.22
CA LEU A 149 -19.92 7.55 6.04
C LEU A 149 -19.84 9.04 5.65
N GLU A 150 -20.92 9.77 5.81
CA GLU A 150 -20.90 11.23 5.67
C GLU A 150 -19.85 11.82 6.61
N PRO A 151 -18.95 12.70 6.15
CA PRO A 151 -17.85 13.24 6.97
C PRO A 151 -18.28 13.80 8.32
N SER A 152 -19.43 14.46 8.40
CA SER A 152 -19.99 15.00 9.65
C SER A 152 -20.37 13.92 10.67
N HIS A 153 -20.59 12.68 10.23
CA HIS A 153 -20.94 11.53 11.07
C HIS A 153 -19.73 10.70 11.52
N LEU A 154 -18.56 10.96 10.96
CA LEU A 154 -17.32 10.27 11.34
C LEU A 154 -16.68 10.92 12.57
N ALA A 155 -16.04 10.11 13.41
CA ALA A 155 -15.37 10.59 14.63
C ALA A 155 -14.25 11.59 14.31
N ASN A 156 -13.50 11.35 13.22
CA ASN A 156 -12.49 12.24 12.66
C ASN A 156 -12.23 11.91 11.18
N ASN A 157 -11.40 12.69 10.52
CA ASN A 157 -11.13 12.55 9.08
C ASN A 157 -10.31 11.29 8.71
N ASP A 158 -9.60 10.70 9.67
CA ASP A 158 -8.74 9.54 9.41
C ASP A 158 -9.48 8.20 9.53
N VAL A 159 -10.70 8.21 10.07
CA VAL A 159 -11.48 6.99 10.37
C VAL A 159 -11.62 6.06 9.18
N ILE A 160 -11.95 6.57 8.01
CA ILE A 160 -12.16 5.74 6.82
C ILE A 160 -10.84 5.15 6.30
N GLY A 161 -9.77 5.93 6.24
CA GLY A 161 -8.44 5.46 5.86
C GLY A 161 -7.91 4.41 6.83
N ASP A 162 -8.04 4.64 8.12
CA ASP A 162 -7.60 3.69 9.14
C ASP A 162 -8.42 2.39 9.12
N SER A 163 -9.72 2.49 8.86
CA SER A 163 -10.58 1.31 8.65
C SER A 163 -10.14 0.51 7.44
N TYR A 164 -9.84 1.17 6.34
CA TYR A 164 -9.39 0.53 5.10
C TYR A 164 -8.08 -0.23 5.31
N GLU A 165 -7.09 0.39 5.96
CA GLU A 165 -5.82 -0.24 6.35
C GLU A 165 -6.02 -1.46 7.26
N TYR A 166 -6.87 -1.32 8.27
CA TYR A 166 -7.19 -2.43 9.17
C TYR A 166 -7.80 -3.62 8.41
N LEU A 167 -8.77 -3.36 7.54
CA LEU A 167 -9.43 -4.40 6.74
C LEU A 167 -8.46 -5.09 5.79
N ILE A 168 -7.58 -4.34 5.13
CA ILE A 168 -6.52 -4.91 4.29
C ILE A 168 -5.66 -5.87 5.11
N SER A 169 -5.25 -5.48 6.32
CA SER A 169 -4.44 -6.33 7.21
C SER A 169 -5.17 -7.60 7.63
N MET A 170 -6.46 -7.50 7.95
CA MET A 170 -7.28 -8.65 8.34
C MET A 170 -7.47 -9.64 7.19
N PHE A 171 -7.73 -9.16 5.98
CA PHE A 171 -7.84 -10.01 4.80
C PHE A 171 -6.51 -10.68 4.43
N ALA A 172 -5.39 -10.00 4.59
CA ALA A 172 -4.06 -10.58 4.42
C ALA A 172 -3.81 -11.70 5.44
N GLY A 173 -4.22 -11.52 6.69
CA GLY A 173 -4.13 -12.54 7.73
C GLY A 173 -4.95 -13.79 7.42
N GLU A 174 -6.17 -13.65 6.89
CA GLU A 174 -7.00 -14.77 6.46
C GLU A 174 -6.44 -15.49 5.23
N ALA A 175 -5.90 -14.76 4.25
CA ALA A 175 -5.37 -15.32 3.02
C ALA A 175 -4.12 -16.18 3.25
N GLY A 176 -3.31 -15.86 4.24
CA GLY A 176 -2.10 -16.60 4.60
C GLY A 176 -1.15 -16.81 3.42
N LYS A 177 -0.52 -17.99 3.35
CA LYS A 177 0.46 -18.34 2.30
C LYS A 177 -0.09 -18.41 0.86
N LYS A 178 -1.39 -18.55 0.71
CA LYS A 178 -2.02 -18.78 -0.61
C LYS A 178 -2.06 -17.54 -1.50
N ALA A 179 -1.93 -16.35 -0.92
CA ALA A 179 -2.09 -15.10 -1.65
C ALA A 179 -0.82 -14.64 -2.39
N GLY A 180 0.35 -15.25 -2.15
CA GLY A 180 1.61 -14.87 -2.81
C GLY A 180 2.12 -13.45 -2.50
N GLU A 181 1.36 -12.68 -1.76
CA GLU A 181 1.67 -11.32 -1.35
C GLU A 181 1.93 -11.29 0.15
N PHE A 182 3.14 -10.88 0.53
CA PHE A 182 3.47 -10.65 1.92
C PHE A 182 3.01 -9.24 2.30
N TYR A 183 1.84 -9.15 2.95
CA TYR A 183 1.44 -7.92 3.59
C TYR A 183 2.46 -7.54 4.67
N THR A 184 2.92 -6.30 4.64
CA THR A 184 3.84 -5.79 5.67
C THR A 184 3.05 -5.48 6.94
N PRO A 185 3.34 -6.14 8.08
CA PRO A 185 2.70 -5.80 9.34
C PRO A 185 2.82 -4.30 9.64
N SER A 186 1.76 -3.69 10.15
CA SER A 186 1.70 -2.25 10.41
C SER A 186 2.85 -1.75 11.30
N GLU A 187 3.24 -2.54 12.30
CA GLU A 187 4.35 -2.23 13.20
C GLU A 187 5.71 -2.23 12.50
N VAL A 188 5.91 -3.12 11.53
CA VAL A 188 7.15 -3.15 10.72
C VAL A 188 7.20 -1.95 9.78
N SER A 189 6.09 -1.60 9.16
CA SER A 189 5.99 -0.39 8.34
C SER A 189 6.26 0.88 9.15
N THR A 190 5.72 0.96 10.35
CA THR A 190 5.95 2.07 11.28
C THR A 190 7.43 2.15 11.68
N LEU A 191 8.06 1.02 12.01
CA LEU A 191 9.48 0.97 12.32
C LEU A 191 10.33 1.48 11.16
N LEU A 192 10.10 0.97 9.96
CA LEU A 192 10.84 1.39 8.78
C LEU A 192 10.65 2.88 8.48
N ALA A 193 9.43 3.39 8.58
CA ALA A 193 9.12 4.80 8.38
C ALA A 193 9.91 5.71 9.35
N LYS A 194 9.98 5.33 10.62
CA LYS A 194 10.75 6.08 11.64
C LYS A 194 12.25 5.99 11.40
N LEU A 195 12.77 4.83 11.02
CA LEU A 195 14.20 4.63 10.73
C LEU A 195 14.65 5.43 9.50
N ILE A 196 13.84 5.48 8.45
CA ILE A 196 14.18 6.20 7.23
C ILE A 196 14.11 7.72 7.41
N ASN A 197 13.35 8.19 8.37
CA ASN A 197 13.23 9.58 8.79
C ASN A 197 13.01 10.55 7.62
N PRO A 198 11.85 10.50 6.96
CA PRO A 198 11.55 11.38 5.83
C PRO A 198 11.45 12.84 6.28
N GLN A 199 11.77 13.75 5.38
CA GLN A 199 11.74 15.20 5.61
C GLN A 199 10.73 15.89 4.68
N ALA A 200 10.25 17.05 5.10
CA ALA A 200 9.41 17.88 4.23
C ALA A 200 10.16 18.22 2.92
N GLY A 201 9.44 18.09 1.81
CA GLY A 201 10.00 18.26 0.47
C GLY A 201 10.51 16.99 -0.20
N ASP A 202 10.54 15.85 0.52
CA ASP A 202 11.04 14.59 -0.03
C ASP A 202 10.12 14.01 -1.12
N ARG A 203 10.78 13.46 -2.14
CA ARG A 203 10.16 12.52 -3.08
C ARG A 203 10.38 11.10 -2.56
N ILE A 204 9.29 10.38 -2.34
CA ILE A 204 9.28 9.06 -1.69
C ILE A 204 8.69 8.03 -2.66
N CYS A 205 9.39 6.92 -2.85
CA CYS A 205 8.95 5.85 -3.75
C CYS A 205 8.92 4.49 -3.05
N ASP A 206 7.93 3.68 -3.42
CA ASP A 206 7.89 2.24 -3.15
C ASP A 206 7.71 1.49 -4.48
N PRO A 207 8.77 0.84 -5.00
CA PRO A 207 8.73 0.17 -6.30
C PRO A 207 8.00 -1.18 -6.32
N ALA A 208 7.57 -1.66 -5.18
CA ALA A 208 6.75 -2.87 -4.99
C ALA A 208 5.68 -2.59 -3.93
N CYS A 209 4.83 -1.58 -4.21
CA CYS A 209 4.06 -0.89 -3.18
C CYS A 209 2.89 -1.69 -2.60
N GLY A 210 2.47 -2.78 -3.21
CA GLY A 210 1.32 -3.52 -2.73
C GLY A 210 0.09 -2.62 -2.62
N SER A 211 -0.55 -2.62 -1.47
CA SER A 211 -1.69 -1.73 -1.17
C SER A 211 -1.32 -0.27 -0.90
N GLY A 212 -0.03 0.09 -0.93
CA GLY A 212 0.45 1.43 -0.62
C GLY A 212 0.60 1.75 0.86
N SER A 213 0.39 0.79 1.74
CA SER A 213 0.40 1.00 3.19
C SER A 213 1.73 1.53 3.72
N LEU A 214 2.86 1.05 3.21
CA LEU A 214 4.18 1.53 3.61
C LEU A 214 4.41 2.99 3.22
N LEU A 215 4.03 3.39 2.00
CA LEU A 215 4.10 4.78 1.56
C LEU A 215 3.28 5.70 2.48
N ILE A 216 2.08 5.30 2.84
CA ILE A 216 1.21 6.05 3.75
C ILE A 216 1.87 6.20 5.13
N LYS A 217 2.47 5.15 5.66
CA LYS A 217 3.19 5.19 6.95
C LYS A 217 4.38 6.14 6.91
N VAL A 218 5.16 6.12 5.83
CA VAL A 218 6.28 7.04 5.66
C VAL A 218 5.80 8.49 5.56
N ALA A 219 4.73 8.74 4.79
CA ALA A 219 4.14 10.08 4.68
C ALA A 219 3.65 10.64 6.04
N LYS A 220 3.11 9.79 6.90
CA LYS A 220 2.64 10.18 8.25
C LYS A 220 3.76 10.64 9.19
N GLU A 221 5.01 10.32 8.90
CA GLU A 221 6.15 10.83 9.69
C GLU A 221 6.52 12.29 9.34
N ILE A 222 5.97 12.84 8.26
CA ILE A 222 6.17 14.22 7.84
C ILE A 222 4.99 15.06 8.33
N GLU A 223 5.28 16.14 9.04
CA GLU A 223 4.25 17.10 9.40
C GLU A 223 3.75 17.87 8.17
N GLY A 224 2.45 17.93 7.98
CA GLY A 224 1.81 18.53 6.82
C GLY A 224 1.82 17.64 5.58
N LYS A 225 1.71 18.25 4.41
CA LYS A 225 1.56 17.57 3.11
C LYS A 225 2.68 17.91 2.11
N ASN A 226 3.79 18.47 2.57
CA ASN A 226 4.92 18.81 1.71
C ASN A 226 5.79 17.59 1.44
N TYR A 227 5.34 16.74 0.54
CA TYR A 227 6.04 15.56 0.01
C TYR A 227 5.37 15.09 -1.28
N ALA A 228 6.03 14.21 -2.01
CA ALA A 228 5.44 13.55 -3.17
C ALA A 228 5.61 12.03 -3.05
N LEU A 229 4.52 11.29 -3.27
CA LEU A 229 4.48 9.83 -3.19
C LEU A 229 4.41 9.20 -4.58
N TYR A 230 5.25 8.19 -4.78
CA TYR A 230 5.33 7.40 -6.00
C TYR A 230 5.38 5.93 -5.66
N GLY A 231 4.71 5.11 -6.47
CA GLY A 231 4.75 3.66 -6.31
C GLY A 231 4.56 2.94 -7.63
N GLN A 232 4.94 1.68 -7.63
CA GLN A 232 4.66 0.78 -8.74
C GLN A 232 4.27 -0.58 -8.19
N GLU A 233 3.26 -1.22 -8.79
CA GLU A 233 2.75 -2.53 -8.40
C GLU A 233 2.45 -3.37 -9.63
N ASN A 234 2.94 -4.62 -9.63
CA ASN A 234 2.81 -5.54 -10.74
C ASN A 234 1.43 -6.20 -10.84
N ASN A 235 0.79 -6.49 -9.70
CA ASN A 235 -0.52 -7.12 -9.67
C ASN A 235 -1.61 -6.08 -9.86
N GLY A 236 -2.45 -6.25 -10.90
CA GLY A 236 -3.47 -5.28 -11.29
C GLY A 236 -4.55 -5.05 -10.23
N SER A 237 -4.99 -6.09 -9.52
CA SER A 237 -5.99 -5.95 -8.45
C SER A 237 -5.40 -5.25 -7.22
N THR A 238 -4.18 -5.56 -6.87
CA THR A 238 -3.46 -4.91 -5.78
C THR A 238 -3.14 -3.45 -6.10
N TRP A 239 -2.75 -3.16 -7.35
CA TRP A 239 -2.59 -1.79 -7.83
C TRP A 239 -3.88 -0.98 -7.69
N ALA A 240 -5.02 -1.54 -8.09
CA ALA A 240 -6.34 -0.90 -7.95
C ALA A 240 -6.66 -0.59 -6.48
N LEU A 241 -6.34 -1.55 -5.59
CA LEU A 241 -6.50 -1.37 -4.15
C LEU A 241 -5.60 -0.24 -3.63
N ALA A 242 -4.36 -0.16 -4.08
CA ALA A 242 -3.46 0.93 -3.73
C ALA A 242 -4.00 2.30 -4.16
N ARG A 243 -4.56 2.38 -5.36
CA ARG A 243 -5.20 3.61 -5.86
C ARG A 243 -6.35 4.06 -4.96
N MET A 244 -7.28 3.17 -4.64
CA MET A 244 -8.40 3.46 -3.74
C MET A 244 -7.90 3.84 -2.34
N ASN A 245 -6.91 3.14 -1.83
CA ASN A 245 -6.33 3.39 -0.51
C ASN A 245 -5.71 4.79 -0.42
N MET A 246 -5.00 5.23 -1.45
CA MET A 246 -4.46 6.59 -1.52
C MET A 246 -5.56 7.65 -1.45
N PHE A 247 -6.65 7.49 -2.17
CA PHE A 247 -7.78 8.41 -2.11
C PHE A 247 -8.44 8.47 -0.73
N LEU A 248 -8.58 7.33 -0.05
CA LEU A 248 -9.16 7.27 1.29
C LEU A 248 -8.27 7.90 2.37
N HIS A 249 -6.98 8.03 2.09
CA HIS A 249 -6.02 8.74 2.94
C HIS A 249 -5.73 10.18 2.48
N GLU A 250 -6.54 10.69 1.55
CA GLU A 250 -6.38 12.05 0.99
C GLU A 250 -5.00 12.28 0.34
N GLU A 251 -4.42 11.22 -0.22
CA GLU A 251 -3.17 11.23 -0.99
C GLU A 251 -3.45 11.23 -2.50
N ASP A 252 -4.29 12.15 -2.96
CA ASP A 252 -4.78 12.22 -4.35
C ASP A 252 -3.67 12.45 -5.37
N ASN A 253 -2.59 13.10 -4.97
CA ASN A 253 -1.44 13.41 -5.82
C ASN A 253 -0.44 12.26 -5.92
N ALA A 254 -0.61 11.18 -5.19
CA ALA A 254 0.25 10.01 -5.30
C ALA A 254 0.19 9.42 -6.70
N VAL A 255 1.35 9.12 -7.27
CA VAL A 255 1.49 8.49 -8.58
C VAL A 255 1.78 7.01 -8.37
N ILE A 256 0.79 6.16 -8.62
CA ILE A 256 0.91 4.72 -8.49
C ILE A 256 0.75 4.07 -9.87
N GLU A 257 1.84 3.54 -10.40
CA GLU A 257 1.87 2.92 -11.73
C GLU A 257 1.64 1.40 -11.64
N TRP A 258 1.02 0.85 -12.66
CA TRP A 258 0.82 -0.58 -12.81
C TRP A 258 1.87 -1.17 -13.74
N GLY A 259 2.65 -2.11 -13.26
CA GLY A 259 3.65 -2.81 -14.06
C GLY A 259 4.76 -3.45 -13.23
N ASP A 260 5.54 -4.28 -13.91
CA ASP A 260 6.70 -4.97 -13.36
C ASP A 260 7.90 -4.00 -13.28
N THR A 261 8.26 -3.61 -12.08
CA THR A 261 9.38 -2.68 -11.82
C THR A 261 10.70 -3.16 -12.42
N LEU A 262 10.98 -4.45 -12.36
CA LEU A 262 12.25 -5.00 -12.83
C LEU A 262 12.34 -5.08 -14.36
N ASN A 263 11.27 -5.49 -15.03
CA ASN A 263 11.25 -5.69 -16.47
C ASN A 263 10.60 -4.52 -17.25
N ASN A 264 9.80 -3.71 -16.59
CA ASN A 264 9.07 -2.60 -17.22
C ASN A 264 8.85 -1.45 -16.23
N PRO A 265 9.91 -0.78 -15.77
CA PRO A 265 9.77 0.37 -14.89
C PRO A 265 9.02 1.51 -15.57
N GLN A 266 7.99 2.05 -14.90
CA GLN A 266 7.10 3.09 -15.43
C GLN A 266 7.43 4.49 -14.88
N LEU A 267 8.09 4.57 -13.72
CA LEU A 267 8.43 5.84 -13.10
C LEU A 267 9.70 6.40 -13.76
N LYS A 268 9.49 7.20 -14.81
CA LYS A 268 10.55 7.77 -15.64
C LYS A 268 10.38 9.29 -15.84
N GLU A 269 11.48 9.98 -16.01
CA GLU A 269 11.56 11.35 -16.50
C GLU A 269 12.29 11.31 -17.85
N ALA A 270 11.58 11.57 -18.94
CA ALA A 270 12.04 11.30 -20.29
C ALA A 270 12.44 9.80 -20.44
N ASP A 271 13.66 9.52 -20.85
CA ASP A 271 14.16 8.16 -21.04
C ASP A 271 14.92 7.60 -19.82
N ALA A 272 15.03 8.37 -18.74
CA ALA A 272 15.73 7.97 -17.53
C ALA A 272 14.79 7.59 -16.41
N LEU A 273 15.24 6.74 -15.49
CA LEU A 273 14.53 6.46 -14.26
C LEU A 273 14.42 7.72 -13.40
N MET A 274 13.24 7.95 -12.84
CA MET A 274 13.05 8.98 -11.82
C MET A 274 13.97 8.73 -10.62
N LYS A 275 14.43 9.79 -9.99
CA LYS A 275 15.21 9.75 -8.77
C LYS A 275 14.40 10.27 -7.59
N PHE A 276 14.66 9.70 -6.42
CA PHE A 276 13.92 9.98 -5.18
C PHE A 276 14.88 10.29 -4.04
N ASP A 277 14.38 11.01 -3.05
CA ASP A 277 15.08 11.21 -1.79
C ASP A 277 15.06 9.95 -0.94
N ILE A 278 13.92 9.23 -0.97
CA ILE A 278 13.68 8.01 -0.20
C ILE A 278 13.04 6.96 -1.10
N VAL A 279 13.58 5.74 -1.05
CA VAL A 279 12.97 4.55 -1.62
C VAL A 279 12.82 3.48 -0.54
N VAL A 280 11.61 3.03 -0.31
CA VAL A 280 11.27 2.01 0.68
C VAL A 280 10.51 0.87 0.03
N ALA A 281 10.71 -0.35 0.48
CA ALA A 281 9.91 -1.48 0.00
C ALA A 281 9.96 -2.68 0.95
N ASN A 282 8.92 -3.48 0.85
CA ASN A 282 8.91 -4.88 1.24
C ASN A 282 8.70 -5.72 -0.04
N PRO A 283 9.74 -5.90 -0.87
CA PRO A 283 9.60 -6.61 -2.14
C PRO A 283 9.34 -8.10 -1.92
N PRO A 284 8.84 -8.82 -2.94
CA PRO A 284 8.62 -10.26 -2.85
C PRO A 284 9.91 -10.98 -2.45
N PHE A 285 9.84 -11.81 -1.40
CA PHE A 285 11.00 -12.56 -0.94
C PHE A 285 11.40 -13.66 -1.92
N SER A 286 12.68 -13.68 -2.30
CA SER A 286 13.28 -14.72 -3.15
C SER A 286 12.48 -14.97 -4.43
N LEU A 287 12.10 -13.91 -5.13
CA LEU A 287 11.30 -13.98 -6.35
C LEU A 287 12.03 -14.80 -7.42
N ASP A 288 11.42 -15.91 -7.84
CA ASP A 288 11.88 -16.74 -8.93
C ASP A 288 11.49 -16.15 -10.30
N LYS A 289 12.30 -16.38 -11.31
CA LYS A 289 12.06 -15.94 -12.69
C LYS A 289 11.78 -14.44 -12.83
N TRP A 290 12.54 -13.65 -12.10
CA TRP A 290 12.35 -12.19 -12.07
C TRP A 290 12.78 -11.47 -13.37
N GLY A 291 13.44 -12.16 -14.30
CA GLY A 291 13.92 -11.57 -15.57
C GLY A 291 15.45 -11.47 -15.66
N ALA A 292 16.19 -12.33 -14.98
CA ALA A 292 17.65 -12.33 -14.94
C ALA A 292 18.31 -12.43 -16.34
N GLU A 293 17.66 -13.09 -17.28
CA GLU A 293 18.16 -13.26 -18.65
C GLU A 293 18.31 -11.94 -19.40
N GLN A 294 17.51 -10.94 -19.06
CA GLN A 294 17.50 -9.62 -19.70
C GLN A 294 18.33 -8.59 -18.93
N ALA A 295 18.73 -8.91 -17.71
CA ALA A 295 19.39 -7.97 -16.80
C ALA A 295 20.74 -7.45 -17.32
N ALA A 296 21.51 -8.28 -18.04
CA ALA A 296 22.78 -7.86 -18.61
C ALA A 296 22.63 -6.77 -19.69
N ALA A 297 21.46 -6.68 -20.32
CA ALA A 297 21.12 -5.69 -21.35
C ALA A 297 20.18 -4.61 -20.81
N ASP A 298 20.10 -4.42 -19.50
CA ASP A 298 19.26 -3.41 -18.87
C ASP A 298 19.64 -2.01 -19.36
N GLU A 299 18.71 -1.31 -19.99
CA GLU A 299 18.93 0.01 -20.54
C GLU A 299 19.25 1.08 -19.46
N PHE A 300 18.89 0.81 -18.20
CA PHE A 300 19.12 1.71 -17.06
C PHE A 300 20.40 1.36 -16.28
N ASN A 301 21.12 0.32 -16.70
CA ASN A 301 22.36 -0.14 -16.06
C ASN A 301 22.23 -0.43 -14.55
N ARG A 302 21.06 -0.89 -14.10
CA ARG A 302 20.77 -1.16 -12.68
C ARG A 302 21.59 -2.31 -12.10
N PHE A 303 22.03 -3.25 -12.97
CA PHE A 303 22.68 -4.50 -12.55
C PHE A 303 24.19 -4.50 -12.80
N HIS A 304 24.81 -3.32 -12.86
CA HIS A 304 26.26 -3.17 -13.11
C HIS A 304 27.14 -3.78 -12.01
N ARG A 305 26.61 -4.00 -10.80
CA ARG A 305 27.31 -4.68 -9.69
C ARG A 305 27.30 -6.19 -9.82
N GLY A 306 26.53 -6.69 -10.75
CA GLY A 306 26.32 -8.11 -11.00
C GLY A 306 24.84 -8.46 -11.16
N VAL A 307 24.56 -9.51 -11.91
CA VAL A 307 23.19 -10.01 -12.10
C VAL A 307 22.83 -10.94 -10.95
N PRO A 308 21.78 -10.65 -10.20
CA PRO A 308 21.28 -11.55 -9.15
C PRO A 308 20.87 -12.92 -9.73
N PRO A 309 20.85 -13.99 -8.91
CA PRO A 309 20.44 -15.31 -9.35
C PRO A 309 19.03 -15.30 -9.92
N LYS A 310 18.76 -16.08 -10.95
CA LYS A 310 17.45 -16.22 -11.60
C LYS A 310 16.33 -16.55 -10.61
N SER A 311 16.63 -17.36 -9.60
CA SER A 311 15.67 -17.82 -8.58
C SER A 311 15.58 -16.93 -7.34
N LYS A 312 16.31 -15.81 -7.31
CA LYS A 312 16.43 -14.93 -6.13
C LYS A 312 16.49 -13.47 -6.56
N GLY A 313 15.33 -12.84 -6.70
CA GLY A 313 15.21 -11.45 -7.14
C GLY A 313 15.49 -10.40 -6.05
N ASP A 314 15.88 -10.78 -4.84
CA ASP A 314 16.05 -9.85 -3.72
C ASP A 314 17.02 -8.71 -4.06
N TYR A 315 18.23 -9.01 -4.54
CA TYR A 315 19.20 -7.98 -4.93
C TYR A 315 18.82 -7.25 -6.22
N ALA A 316 17.92 -7.79 -7.05
CA ALA A 316 17.40 -7.05 -8.19
C ALA A 316 16.57 -5.84 -7.73
N PHE A 317 15.71 -6.03 -6.73
CA PHE A 317 14.99 -4.93 -6.10
C PHE A 317 15.91 -3.99 -5.34
N ILE A 318 16.85 -4.50 -4.56
CA ILE A 318 17.80 -3.66 -3.79
C ILE A 318 18.59 -2.75 -4.73
N THR A 319 19.16 -3.27 -5.80
CA THR A 319 19.95 -2.47 -6.74
C THR A 319 19.10 -1.49 -7.53
N HIS A 320 17.87 -1.88 -7.92
CA HIS A 320 16.92 -0.94 -8.49
C HIS A 320 16.64 0.23 -7.54
N MET A 321 16.38 -0.06 -6.26
CA MET A 321 16.10 0.97 -5.25
C MET A 321 17.28 1.92 -5.08
N ILE A 322 18.50 1.41 -5.05
CA ILE A 322 19.72 2.22 -4.93
C ILE A 322 19.90 3.10 -6.17
N GLU A 323 19.73 2.55 -7.37
CA GLU A 323 19.88 3.30 -8.63
C GLU A 323 18.81 4.38 -8.83
N THR A 324 17.70 4.30 -8.12
CA THR A 324 16.60 5.28 -8.19
C THR A 324 16.61 6.31 -7.06
N THR A 325 17.65 6.39 -6.26
CA THR A 325 17.86 7.45 -5.28
C THR A 325 18.87 8.48 -5.74
N PHE A 326 18.73 9.73 -5.28
CA PHE A 326 19.68 10.79 -5.56
C PHE A 326 21.09 10.46 -5.03
N GLU A 327 22.12 10.76 -5.82
CA GLU A 327 23.49 10.28 -5.60
C GLU A 327 24.16 10.77 -4.31
N ASP A 328 23.81 11.95 -3.84
CA ASP A 328 24.48 12.61 -2.70
C ASP A 328 23.64 12.67 -1.42
N LYS A 329 22.39 12.27 -1.48
CA LYS A 329 21.44 12.39 -0.36
C LYS A 329 20.42 11.24 -0.23
N GLY A 330 20.34 10.36 -1.22
CA GLY A 330 19.33 9.31 -1.29
C GLY A 330 19.45 8.28 -0.17
N LYS A 331 18.31 7.84 0.34
CA LYS A 331 18.20 6.78 1.35
C LYS A 331 17.29 5.67 0.86
N VAL A 332 17.65 4.43 1.22
CA VAL A 332 16.89 3.22 0.94
C VAL A 332 16.61 2.48 2.24
N GLY A 333 15.37 2.08 2.42
CA GLY A 333 14.97 1.16 3.48
C GLY A 333 14.25 -0.04 2.87
N VAL A 334 14.77 -1.24 3.04
CA VAL A 334 14.22 -2.44 2.42
C VAL A 334 14.12 -3.59 3.41
N ILE A 335 12.98 -4.28 3.37
CA ILE A 335 12.74 -5.51 4.14
C ILE A 335 13.14 -6.69 3.28
N VAL A 336 13.99 -7.57 3.83
CA VAL A 336 14.58 -8.68 3.11
C VAL A 336 14.58 -9.97 3.95
N PRO A 337 14.57 -11.15 3.31
CA PRO A 337 14.82 -12.41 4.01
C PRO A 337 16.27 -12.50 4.44
N HIS A 338 16.56 -13.25 5.51
CA HIS A 338 17.91 -13.39 6.07
C HIS A 338 18.94 -13.92 5.05
N GLY A 339 18.53 -14.72 4.08
CA GLY A 339 19.42 -15.23 3.03
C GLY A 339 20.20 -14.13 2.29
N VAL A 340 19.64 -12.95 2.17
CA VAL A 340 20.29 -11.77 1.57
C VAL A 340 21.59 -11.39 2.31
N LEU A 341 21.66 -11.68 3.60
CA LEU A 341 22.79 -11.31 4.44
C LEU A 341 24.00 -12.24 4.29
N PHE A 342 23.80 -13.49 3.84
CA PHE A 342 24.88 -14.48 3.88
C PHE A 342 25.05 -15.35 2.63
N ARG A 343 24.07 -15.37 1.68
CA ARG A 343 24.23 -16.17 0.47
C ARG A 343 25.44 -15.71 -0.35
N GLY A 344 26.19 -16.67 -0.86
CA GLY A 344 27.42 -16.43 -1.63
C GLY A 344 27.18 -16.20 -3.14
N SER A 345 28.17 -16.54 -3.95
CA SER A 345 28.16 -16.38 -5.42
C SER A 345 27.87 -14.93 -5.86
N SER A 346 26.97 -14.75 -6.82
CA SER A 346 26.64 -13.41 -7.35
C SER A 346 26.09 -12.47 -6.27
N GLU A 347 25.28 -12.96 -5.36
CA GLU A 347 24.76 -12.16 -4.24
C GLU A 347 25.87 -11.68 -3.30
N GLY A 348 26.85 -12.56 -3.02
CA GLY A 348 28.04 -12.19 -2.23
C GLY A 348 28.87 -11.08 -2.89
N LYS A 349 29.04 -11.15 -4.20
CA LYS A 349 29.75 -10.10 -4.97
C LYS A 349 29.02 -8.76 -4.96
N ILE A 350 27.70 -8.77 -5.16
CA ILE A 350 26.88 -7.55 -5.11
C ILE A 350 26.95 -6.92 -3.72
N ARG A 351 26.79 -7.74 -2.68
CA ARG A 351 26.86 -7.28 -1.29
C ARG A 351 28.22 -6.68 -0.97
N GLN A 352 29.31 -7.32 -1.39
CA GLN A 352 30.67 -6.81 -1.21
C GLN A 352 30.80 -5.41 -1.86
N GLN A 353 30.35 -5.26 -3.08
CA GLN A 353 30.44 -4.00 -3.79
C GLN A 353 29.63 -2.88 -3.14
N LEU A 354 28.41 -3.19 -2.65
CA LEU A 354 27.59 -2.22 -1.91
C LEU A 354 28.28 -1.74 -0.63
N ILE A 355 29.00 -2.62 0.04
CA ILE A 355 29.80 -2.26 1.23
C ILE A 355 31.03 -1.42 0.83
N ASP A 356 31.75 -1.82 -0.22
CA ASP A 356 32.92 -1.09 -0.72
C ASP A 356 32.58 0.32 -1.21
N GLU A 357 31.39 0.50 -1.78
CA GLU A 357 30.85 1.82 -2.17
C GLU A 357 30.35 2.65 -0.95
N ASN A 358 30.44 2.10 0.25
CA ASN A 358 30.02 2.76 1.49
C ASN A 358 28.54 3.16 1.53
N LEU A 359 27.67 2.33 0.99
CA LEU A 359 26.22 2.60 0.92
C LEU A 359 25.45 2.03 2.12
N LEU A 360 25.87 0.89 2.65
CA LEU A 360 25.18 0.24 3.77
C LEU A 360 25.39 1.02 5.07
N GLU A 361 24.28 1.41 5.70
CA GLU A 361 24.30 2.15 6.96
C GLU A 361 23.94 1.28 8.18
N ALA A 362 22.91 0.43 8.05
CA ALA A 362 22.46 -0.42 9.14
C ALA A 362 21.81 -1.71 8.66
N VAL A 363 21.88 -2.71 9.53
CA VAL A 363 21.19 -4.00 9.41
C VAL A 363 20.42 -4.24 10.72
N ILE A 364 19.09 -4.36 10.62
CA ILE A 364 18.23 -4.62 11.77
C ILE A 364 17.61 -6.01 11.61
N GLY A 365 17.98 -6.95 12.47
CA GLY A 365 17.39 -8.28 12.53
C GLY A 365 16.06 -8.23 13.28
N LEU A 366 14.97 -8.58 12.61
CA LEU A 366 13.62 -8.55 13.16
C LEU A 366 13.27 -9.84 13.91
N PRO A 367 12.30 -9.82 14.83
CA PRO A 367 11.75 -11.02 15.44
C PRO A 367 11.19 -12.00 14.41
N ALA A 368 11.25 -13.28 14.72
CA ALA A 368 10.57 -14.31 13.95
C ALA A 368 9.05 -14.17 14.05
N ASN A 369 8.35 -14.74 13.10
CA ASN A 369 6.89 -14.90 13.14
C ASN A 369 6.10 -13.59 13.19
N LEU A 370 6.62 -12.53 12.54
CA LEU A 370 5.92 -11.25 12.37
C LEU A 370 5.05 -11.22 11.11
N PHE A 371 5.50 -11.87 10.04
CA PHE A 371 4.84 -11.83 8.73
C PHE A 371 3.81 -12.93 8.58
N TYR A 372 2.67 -12.60 7.97
CA TYR A 372 1.64 -13.59 7.66
C TYR A 372 2.17 -14.69 6.74
N GLY A 373 1.85 -15.93 7.05
CA GLY A 373 2.18 -17.07 6.20
C GLY A 373 3.62 -17.56 6.23
N THR A 374 4.50 -16.94 7.00
CA THR A 374 5.88 -17.41 7.21
C THR A 374 6.34 -17.18 8.65
N GLY A 375 7.01 -18.19 9.22
CA GLY A 375 7.68 -18.05 10.53
C GLY A 375 9.12 -17.53 10.41
N ILE A 376 9.62 -17.35 9.19
CA ILE A 376 11.01 -16.98 8.93
C ILE A 376 11.22 -15.51 9.32
N PRO A 377 12.25 -15.19 10.12
CA PRO A 377 12.56 -13.81 10.44
C PRO A 377 13.08 -13.06 9.19
N ALA A 378 12.76 -11.78 9.12
CA ALA A 378 13.27 -10.87 8.11
C ALA A 378 14.26 -9.88 8.73
N ALA A 379 14.93 -9.10 7.89
CA ALA A 379 15.78 -8.00 8.30
C ALA A 379 15.40 -6.72 7.55
N ILE A 380 15.72 -5.58 8.15
CA ILE A 380 15.68 -4.29 7.47
C ILE A 380 17.12 -3.91 7.12
N LEU A 381 17.36 -3.58 5.85
CA LEU A 381 18.59 -2.95 5.40
C LEU A 381 18.34 -1.46 5.17
N LEU A 382 19.22 -0.63 5.73
CA LEU A 382 19.25 0.81 5.48
C LEU A 382 20.49 1.15 4.68
N PHE A 383 20.29 1.81 3.52
CA PHE A 383 21.35 2.36 2.71
C PHE A 383 21.26 3.88 2.72
N ASN A 384 22.39 4.54 2.73
CA ASN A 384 22.47 6.00 2.79
C ASN A 384 23.63 6.49 1.93
N LYS A 385 23.32 7.25 0.90
CA LYS A 385 24.32 7.87 0.00
C LYS A 385 24.97 9.11 0.61
N ALA A 386 24.50 9.58 1.75
CA ALA A 386 25.03 10.75 2.46
C ALA A 386 25.95 10.39 3.64
N LYS A 387 26.49 9.16 3.71
CA LYS A 387 27.42 8.76 4.78
C LYS A 387 28.73 9.55 4.82
N GLY A 388 29.15 10.10 3.70
CA GLY A 388 30.42 10.80 3.61
C GLY A 388 31.63 9.89 3.88
N ALA A 389 32.52 10.33 4.74
CA ALA A 389 33.70 9.55 5.13
C ALA A 389 33.42 8.46 6.18
N ASN A 390 32.24 8.48 6.80
CA ASN A 390 31.87 7.49 7.81
C ASN A 390 31.61 6.11 7.16
N LYS A 391 32.42 5.12 7.48
CA LYS A 391 32.30 3.74 6.97
C LYS A 391 31.65 2.77 7.94
N ASP A 392 31.26 3.24 9.11
CA ASP A 392 30.64 2.38 10.12
C ASP A 392 29.28 1.84 9.66
N VAL A 393 28.99 0.62 10.03
CA VAL A 393 27.70 -0.04 9.81
C VAL A 393 27.15 -0.51 11.16
N LEU A 394 25.92 -0.13 11.46
CA LEU A 394 25.24 -0.54 12.67
C LEU A 394 24.53 -1.89 12.46
N PHE A 395 24.73 -2.82 13.40
CA PHE A 395 23.95 -4.05 13.47
C PHE A 395 23.09 -4.02 14.73
N ILE A 396 21.78 -4.14 14.58
CA ILE A 396 20.82 -4.27 15.67
C ILE A 396 20.21 -5.66 15.62
N ASP A 397 20.41 -6.45 16.66
CA ASP A 397 19.67 -7.67 16.90
C ASP A 397 18.39 -7.35 17.67
N ALA A 398 17.28 -7.20 16.95
CA ALA A 398 15.98 -6.95 17.53
C ALA A 398 15.13 -8.23 17.65
N SER A 399 15.72 -9.41 17.54
CA SER A 399 15.00 -10.70 17.54
C SER A 399 14.17 -10.95 18.81
N ALA A 400 14.49 -10.30 19.91
CA ALA A 400 13.76 -10.39 21.17
C ALA A 400 12.75 -9.24 21.42
N GLU A 401 12.67 -8.28 20.50
CA GLU A 401 11.82 -7.09 20.65
C GLU A 401 10.39 -7.34 20.12
N PHE A 402 9.65 -8.21 20.81
CA PHE A 402 8.29 -8.55 20.43
C PHE A 402 7.42 -8.94 21.62
N GLU A 403 6.13 -8.94 21.41
CA GLU A 403 5.11 -9.54 22.26
C GLU A 403 4.56 -10.80 21.59
N SER A 404 4.50 -11.90 22.32
CA SER A 404 3.98 -13.17 21.82
C SER A 404 2.48 -13.06 21.57
N GLY A 405 2.03 -13.47 20.38
CA GLY A 405 0.64 -13.63 20.02
C GLY A 405 0.26 -15.08 19.77
N LYS A 406 -1.03 -15.37 19.74
CA LYS A 406 -1.54 -16.74 19.53
C LYS A 406 -1.09 -17.32 18.18
N ASN A 407 -1.16 -16.54 17.12
CA ASN A 407 -0.85 -16.95 15.75
C ASN A 407 0.40 -16.27 15.19
N GLN A 408 0.76 -15.12 15.74
CA GLN A 408 1.87 -14.29 15.30
C GLN A 408 2.41 -13.46 16.44
N ASN A 409 3.71 -13.17 16.38
CA ASN A 409 4.35 -12.17 17.23
C ASN A 409 3.99 -10.77 16.72
N LYS A 410 4.03 -9.79 17.60
CA LYS A 410 3.79 -8.38 17.31
C LYS A 410 4.87 -7.53 17.94
N MET A 411 5.15 -6.39 17.34
CA MET A 411 6.01 -5.36 17.94
C MET A 411 5.14 -4.27 18.54
N SER A 412 5.32 -4.00 19.82
CA SER A 412 4.68 -2.86 20.50
C SER A 412 5.35 -1.54 20.11
N ASN A 413 4.69 -0.41 20.42
CA ASN A 413 5.32 0.91 20.28
C ASN A 413 6.62 1.01 21.09
N ALA A 414 6.68 0.40 22.28
CA ALA A 414 7.89 0.36 23.10
C ALA A 414 9.04 -0.40 22.41
N ASN A 415 8.75 -1.54 21.76
CA ASN A 415 9.72 -2.26 20.95
C ASN A 415 10.28 -1.41 19.81
N ILE A 416 9.38 -0.73 19.07
CA ILE A 416 9.75 0.14 17.97
C ILE A 416 10.61 1.31 18.46
N ASP A 417 10.18 2.00 19.50
CA ASP A 417 10.88 3.17 20.05
C ASP A 417 12.29 2.82 20.54
N LYS A 418 12.46 1.64 21.12
CA LYS A 418 13.77 1.14 21.55
C LYS A 418 14.74 0.96 20.38
N ILE A 419 14.29 0.36 19.28
CA ILE A 419 15.11 0.15 18.09
C ILE A 419 15.45 1.51 17.44
N VAL A 420 14.48 2.39 17.31
CA VAL A 420 14.67 3.73 16.74
C VAL A 420 15.65 4.56 17.59
N ALA A 421 15.54 4.48 18.91
CA ALA A 421 16.45 5.18 19.83
C ALA A 421 17.90 4.71 19.67
N GLU A 422 18.14 3.39 19.54
CA GLU A 422 19.48 2.85 19.30
C GLU A 422 20.06 3.31 17.96
N PHE A 423 19.23 3.36 16.91
CA PHE A 423 19.66 3.88 15.61
C PHE A 423 20.01 5.37 15.67
N LYS A 424 19.21 6.20 16.32
CA LYS A 424 19.46 7.64 16.50
C LYS A 424 20.73 7.88 17.32
N LYS A 425 20.96 7.08 18.35
CA LYS A 425 22.18 7.13 19.16
C LYS A 425 23.43 6.86 18.32
N PHE A 426 23.39 5.82 17.48
CA PHE A 426 24.46 5.51 16.55
C PHE A 426 24.74 6.68 15.59
N LYS A 427 23.71 7.31 15.04
CA LYS A 427 23.83 8.46 14.13
C LYS A 427 24.47 9.68 14.79
N ALA A 428 24.36 9.82 16.10
CA ALA A 428 24.93 10.94 16.87
C ALA A 428 26.38 10.69 17.31
N LEU A 429 26.88 9.45 17.21
CA LEU A 429 28.26 9.13 17.57
C LEU A 429 29.25 9.55 16.47
N PRO A 430 30.47 9.98 16.84
CA PRO A 430 31.55 10.16 15.86
C PRO A 430 31.95 8.82 15.25
N SER A 431 32.45 8.84 14.01
CA SER A 431 32.96 7.64 13.36
C SER A 431 34.10 7.00 14.15
N LEU A 432 34.14 5.67 14.25
CA LEU A 432 35.21 4.92 14.90
C LEU A 432 36.60 5.18 14.29
N GLU A 433 36.67 5.59 13.02
CA GLU A 433 37.92 5.96 12.35
C GLU A 433 38.49 7.31 12.84
N THR A 434 37.70 8.14 13.50
CA THR A 434 38.13 9.45 14.00
C THR A 434 38.73 9.40 15.40
N GLU A 435 38.69 8.22 16.05
CA GLU A 435 39.24 8.02 17.40
C GLU A 435 40.72 7.48 17.42
N LYS A 436 41.38 7.47 16.26
CA LYS A 436 42.80 7.03 16.16
C LYS A 436 43.76 8.25 16.17
#